data_83ff334a19a946ca90d6dbf6776e60cb
#
_entry.id   83ff334a19a946ca90d6dbf6776e60cb
#
_cell.length_a   1.000
_cell.length_b   1.000
_cell.length_c   1.000
_cell.angle_alpha   90.00
_cell.angle_beta   90.00
_cell.angle_gamma   90.00
#
_symmetry.space_group_name_H-M   'P 1'
#
loop_
_entity.id
_entity.type
_entity.pdbx_description
1 polymer ?
#
loop_
_entity_poly.entity_id
_entity_poly.type
_entity_poly.pdbx_seq_one_letter_code
_entity_poly.pdbx_strand_id
1 'polypeptide(L)'
;MIMIRRFIAIILCICLVPLSVLITTCSVSIRAFDDPIFWKNHLDRANIYSLWQRDQSLRTSLQESIARELPISDNEAKDLVSEATAKAVVASIGDPDWIEDTITHIVDELVPYLFGKSDSLTIQPEFVTRISPALSSFNESLRNEESFSSLTAAVASNQGSATLDLSIGDNSFPITITEDEIISLLQSEETKQWYFLTMDTLVSDLKAYLEDETDAFEFVIRPQLELLVQIHSPRVTAIIDMKIEQLFSLLPQCSLQAIVTAALTNETPEAVGYALITSSSPCIPPGITYEQAKEILGIDLEKEVSARMLNLIPQDLSMQGLEDLYGALEQIKYVIHTPPRIDATGIYIPELDSAEPSVSQWTSFNTANEARRRYLPYLGALQSRWIPGGSLVFAIVIAIIATRTWSGRAKWVAIFSVLSGSLLLALAGSLQALAALTADQSMAYELSQEYPSIASATSDLIRSVMRSISGTIFPYGLGMCLSGLALFGIGSIWGTRKPGKSSSR
;
A
#
# COMPACT_ATOMS: atom_id res chain seq x y z
N MET A 1 -16.82 71.56 16.13
CA MET A 1 -15.83 70.97 15.19
C MET A 1 -14.97 69.88 15.81
N ILE A 2 -14.41 70.02 17.01
CA ILE A 2 -13.54 69.00 17.68
C ILE A 2 -14.32 67.72 18.04
N MET A 3 -15.55 67.85 18.52
CA MET A 3 -16.39 66.69 18.85
C MET A 3 -16.71 65.83 17.61
N ILE A 4 -17.04 66.43 16.49
CA ILE A 4 -17.36 65.76 15.25
C ILE A 4 -16.12 64.93 14.75
N ARG A 5 -14.93 65.48 14.80
CA ARG A 5 -13.69 64.79 14.41
C ARG A 5 -13.38 63.58 15.30
N ARG A 6 -13.57 63.71 16.62
CA ARG A 6 -13.39 62.63 17.55
C ARG A 6 -14.43 61.52 17.32
N PHE A 7 -15.66 61.89 17.03
CA PHE A 7 -16.72 60.92 16.73
C PHE A 7 -16.42 60.14 15.44
N ILE A 8 -15.98 60.82 14.39
CA ILE A 8 -15.54 60.19 13.13
C ILE A 8 -14.34 59.24 13.39
N ALA A 9 -13.37 59.67 14.21
CA ALA A 9 -12.22 58.85 14.54
C ALA A 9 -12.60 57.61 15.32
N ILE A 10 -13.59 57.66 16.21
CA ILE A 10 -14.11 56.51 16.95
C ILE A 10 -14.75 55.51 15.98
N ILE A 11 -15.61 56.00 15.07
CA ILE A 11 -16.25 55.14 14.04
C ILE A 11 -15.18 54.45 13.18
N LEU A 12 -14.19 55.20 12.71
CA LEU A 12 -13.08 54.64 11.94
C LEU A 12 -12.27 53.60 12.74
N CYS A 13 -12.03 53.83 14.04
CA CYS A 13 -11.41 52.82 14.90
C CYS A 13 -12.22 51.54 14.96
N ILE A 14 -13.53 51.63 15.17
CA ILE A 14 -14.43 50.47 15.24
C ILE A 14 -14.40 49.65 13.95
N CYS A 15 -14.29 50.31 12.79
CA CYS A 15 -14.23 49.63 11.49
C CYS A 15 -12.82 49.11 11.14
N LEU A 16 -11.79 49.95 11.35
CA LEU A 16 -10.44 49.68 10.88
C LEU A 16 -9.62 48.77 11.83
N VAL A 17 -9.93 48.73 13.13
CA VAL A 17 -9.25 47.80 14.07
C VAL A 17 -9.54 46.34 13.70
N PRO A 18 -10.80 45.87 13.57
CA PRO A 18 -11.06 44.48 13.15
C PRO A 18 -10.48 44.18 11.76
N LEU A 19 -10.57 45.12 10.81
CA LEU A 19 -10.01 44.97 9.48
C LEU A 19 -8.48 44.81 9.52
N SER A 20 -7.80 45.60 10.31
CA SER A 20 -6.34 45.51 10.53
C SER A 20 -5.95 44.16 11.14
N VAL A 21 -6.71 43.68 12.11
CA VAL A 21 -6.50 42.38 12.73
C VAL A 21 -6.71 41.27 11.73
N LEU A 22 -7.80 41.30 10.96
CA LEU A 22 -8.10 40.33 9.92
C LEU A 22 -6.97 40.22 8.87
N ILE A 23 -6.58 41.40 8.32
CA ILE A 23 -5.51 41.51 7.32
C ILE A 23 -4.18 40.99 7.89
N THR A 24 -3.82 41.35 9.13
CA THR A 24 -2.58 40.88 9.76
C THR A 24 -2.60 39.38 9.97
N THR A 25 -3.72 38.83 10.49
CA THR A 25 -3.89 37.41 10.71
C THR A 25 -3.80 36.62 9.40
N CYS A 26 -4.54 37.06 8.37
CA CYS A 26 -4.49 36.39 7.05
C CYS A 26 -3.07 36.43 6.46
N SER A 27 -2.40 37.61 6.51
CA SER A 27 -1.04 37.74 5.98
C SER A 27 -0.02 36.84 6.69
N VAL A 28 -0.12 36.74 8.01
CA VAL A 28 0.75 35.89 8.82
C VAL A 28 0.47 34.40 8.55
N SER A 29 -0.81 34.00 8.53
CA SER A 29 -1.21 32.62 8.27
C SER A 29 -0.82 32.17 6.85
N ILE A 30 -1.04 33.01 5.83
CA ILE A 30 -0.67 32.70 4.44
C ILE A 30 0.83 32.48 4.31
N ARG A 31 1.66 33.26 5.00
CA ARG A 31 3.13 33.08 4.98
C ARG A 31 3.58 31.78 5.65
N ALA A 32 2.87 31.35 6.67
CA ALA A 32 3.15 30.07 7.30
C ALA A 32 2.73 28.89 6.38
N PHE A 33 1.56 29.00 5.77
CA PHE A 33 1.00 27.94 4.92
C PHE A 33 1.67 27.84 3.55
N ASP A 34 2.31 28.90 3.04
CA ASP A 34 3.00 28.89 1.75
C ASP A 34 4.40 28.25 1.81
N ASP A 35 4.84 27.85 3.00
CA ASP A 35 6.12 27.18 3.25
C ASP A 35 5.91 25.65 3.37
N PRO A 36 6.45 24.84 2.45
CA PRO A 36 6.39 23.39 2.55
C PRO A 36 6.98 22.86 3.87
N ILE A 37 8.03 23.51 4.41
CA ILE A 37 8.67 23.10 5.68
C ILE A 37 7.68 23.22 6.84
N PHE A 38 6.78 24.21 6.82
CA PHE A 38 5.73 24.34 7.82
C PHE A 38 4.87 23.05 7.87
N TRP A 39 4.40 22.59 6.71
CA TRP A 39 3.56 21.41 6.63
C TRP A 39 4.29 20.13 7.02
N LYS A 40 5.51 19.93 6.51
CA LYS A 40 6.35 18.77 6.87
C LYS A 40 6.55 18.65 8.38
N ASN A 41 6.92 19.75 9.04
CA ASN A 41 7.08 19.80 10.49
C ASN A 41 5.79 19.47 11.27
N HIS A 42 4.63 19.80 10.73
CA HIS A 42 3.35 19.51 11.37
C HIS A 42 2.89 18.08 11.12
N LEU A 43 3.13 17.53 9.92
CA LEU A 43 2.88 16.13 9.58
C LEU A 43 3.76 15.20 10.42
N ASP A 44 5.04 15.55 10.60
CA ASP A 44 5.97 14.82 11.47
C ASP A 44 5.50 14.86 12.94
N ARG A 45 5.17 16.03 13.49
CA ARG A 45 4.62 16.15 14.86
C ARG A 45 3.32 15.40 15.09
N ALA A 46 2.46 15.33 14.08
CA ALA A 46 1.24 14.54 14.12
C ALA A 46 1.52 13.05 13.92
N ASN A 47 2.77 12.71 13.61
CA ASN A 47 3.25 11.34 13.39
C ASN A 47 2.44 10.59 12.33
N ILE A 48 2.08 11.29 11.24
CA ILE A 48 1.24 10.76 10.15
C ILE A 48 1.95 9.62 9.43
N TYR A 49 3.27 9.71 9.27
CA TYR A 49 4.07 8.69 8.58
C TYR A 49 4.03 7.31 9.27
N SER A 50 3.84 7.27 10.59
CA SER A 50 3.74 6.01 11.34
C SER A 50 2.30 5.50 11.56
N LEU A 51 1.29 6.18 11.01
CA LEU A 51 -0.12 5.75 11.14
C LEU A 51 -0.30 4.33 10.66
N TRP A 52 0.28 4.02 9.52
CA TRP A 52 0.23 2.70 8.92
C TRP A 52 0.77 1.58 9.83
N GLN A 53 1.83 1.87 10.59
CA GLN A 53 2.39 0.88 11.52
C GLN A 53 1.54 0.69 12.76
N ARG A 54 0.87 1.75 13.22
CA ARG A 54 0.07 1.73 14.46
C ARG A 54 -1.31 1.15 14.28
N ASP A 55 -1.89 1.33 13.09
CA ASP A 55 -3.26 0.92 12.82
C ASP A 55 -3.33 -0.43 12.13
N GLN A 56 -3.48 -1.47 12.95
CA GLN A 56 -3.66 -2.82 12.45
C GLN A 56 -5.00 -2.96 11.68
N SER A 57 -6.03 -2.23 12.08
CA SER A 57 -7.36 -2.29 11.44
C SER A 57 -7.30 -1.76 10.00
N LEU A 58 -6.58 -0.66 9.78
CA LEU A 58 -6.36 -0.09 8.45
C LEU A 58 -5.63 -1.08 7.54
N ARG A 59 -4.57 -1.71 8.05
CA ARG A 59 -3.81 -2.73 7.29
C ARG A 59 -4.68 -3.93 6.95
N THR A 60 -5.42 -4.44 7.92
CA THR A 60 -6.32 -5.59 7.71
C THR A 60 -7.42 -5.26 6.70
N SER A 61 -8.07 -4.11 6.84
CA SER A 61 -9.11 -3.66 5.90
C SER A 61 -8.59 -3.52 4.46
N LEU A 62 -7.38 -2.99 4.29
CA LEU A 62 -6.75 -2.88 2.97
C LEU A 62 -6.35 -4.24 2.42
N GLN A 63 -5.80 -5.14 3.27
CA GLN A 63 -5.48 -6.52 2.87
C GLN A 63 -6.73 -7.25 2.37
N GLU A 64 -7.83 -7.18 3.12
CA GLU A 64 -9.10 -7.79 2.74
C GLU A 64 -9.68 -7.18 1.44
N SER A 65 -9.51 -5.88 1.25
CA SER A 65 -9.97 -5.22 0.02
C SER A 65 -9.16 -5.65 -1.19
N ILE A 66 -7.83 -5.69 -1.09
CA ILE A 66 -6.95 -6.16 -2.15
C ILE A 66 -7.23 -7.64 -2.46
N ALA A 67 -7.33 -8.49 -1.43
CA ALA A 67 -7.59 -9.91 -1.62
C ALA A 67 -8.93 -10.19 -2.35
N ARG A 68 -9.95 -9.35 -2.13
CA ARG A 68 -11.26 -9.46 -2.80
C ARG A 68 -11.24 -9.05 -4.27
N GLU A 69 -10.41 -8.07 -4.61
CA GLU A 69 -10.34 -7.52 -5.99
C GLU A 69 -9.43 -8.36 -6.91
N LEU A 70 -8.64 -9.29 -6.35
CA LEU A 70 -7.78 -10.14 -7.17
C LEU A 70 -8.61 -11.14 -7.98
N PRO A 71 -8.49 -11.15 -9.33
CA PRO A 71 -9.29 -11.99 -10.22
C PRO A 71 -8.74 -13.43 -10.29
N ILE A 72 -8.59 -14.10 -9.14
CA ILE A 72 -8.12 -15.49 -9.09
C ILE A 72 -9.34 -16.41 -9.00
N SER A 73 -9.35 -17.53 -9.74
CA SER A 73 -10.50 -18.48 -9.77
C SER A 73 -10.74 -19.15 -8.42
N ASP A 74 -11.99 -19.55 -8.14
CA ASP A 74 -12.45 -20.04 -6.84
C ASP A 74 -11.86 -21.44 -6.46
N ASN A 75 -10.68 -21.45 -5.84
CA ASN A 75 -10.01 -22.63 -5.28
C ASN A 75 -9.36 -22.29 -3.94
N GLU A 76 -9.13 -23.26 -3.05
CA GLU A 76 -8.44 -23.04 -1.77
C GLU A 76 -7.03 -22.45 -1.91
N ALA A 77 -6.32 -22.76 -3.01
CA ALA A 77 -5.05 -22.15 -3.35
C ALA A 77 -5.17 -20.64 -3.64
N LYS A 78 -6.36 -20.15 -4.07
CA LYS A 78 -6.66 -18.73 -4.29
C LYS A 78 -6.50 -17.93 -3.02
N ASP A 79 -7.07 -18.41 -1.92
CA ASP A 79 -7.07 -17.66 -0.67
C ASP A 79 -5.64 -17.44 -0.16
N LEU A 80 -4.79 -18.46 -0.28
CA LEU A 80 -3.38 -18.37 0.10
C LEU A 80 -2.59 -17.37 -0.76
N VAL A 81 -2.74 -17.44 -2.09
CA VAL A 81 -2.03 -16.54 -3.01
C VAL A 81 -2.58 -15.12 -2.87
N SER A 82 -3.90 -14.95 -2.75
CA SER A 82 -4.53 -13.65 -2.56
C SER A 82 -4.11 -13.01 -1.25
N GLU A 83 -4.07 -13.77 -0.16
CA GLU A 83 -3.60 -13.29 1.14
C GLU A 83 -2.12 -12.93 1.10
N ALA A 84 -1.27 -13.79 0.52
CA ALA A 84 0.16 -13.51 0.37
C ALA A 84 0.41 -12.25 -0.48
N THR A 85 -0.33 -12.10 -1.58
CA THR A 85 -0.25 -10.90 -2.45
C THR A 85 -0.70 -9.66 -1.71
N ALA A 86 -1.85 -9.70 -1.06
CA ALA A 86 -2.38 -8.57 -0.29
C ALA A 86 -1.40 -8.16 0.83
N LYS A 87 -0.84 -9.14 1.55
CA LYS A 87 0.16 -8.91 2.59
C LYS A 87 1.45 -8.29 2.05
N ALA A 88 1.90 -8.76 0.89
CA ALA A 88 3.09 -8.24 0.22
C ALA A 88 2.90 -6.79 -0.23
N VAL A 89 1.77 -6.48 -0.86
CA VAL A 89 1.43 -5.10 -1.29
C VAL A 89 1.34 -4.18 -0.10
N VAL A 90 0.62 -4.59 0.95
CA VAL A 90 0.46 -3.80 2.18
C VAL A 90 1.80 -3.58 2.89
N ALA A 91 2.67 -4.58 2.95
CA ALA A 91 4.01 -4.44 3.52
C ALA A 91 4.89 -3.48 2.72
N SER A 92 4.77 -3.52 1.40
CA SER A 92 5.54 -2.67 0.48
C SER A 92 5.12 -1.19 0.53
N ILE A 93 3.80 -0.92 0.51
CA ILE A 93 3.25 0.44 0.59
C ILE A 93 3.36 0.99 2.02
N GLY A 94 3.34 0.12 3.02
CA GLY A 94 3.38 0.48 4.43
C GLY A 94 4.76 0.81 4.99
N ASP A 95 5.80 0.92 4.17
CA ASP A 95 7.12 1.35 4.58
C ASP A 95 7.08 2.83 5.01
N PRO A 96 7.41 3.16 6.27
CA PRO A 96 7.33 4.54 6.78
C PRO A 96 8.23 5.51 6.03
N ASP A 97 9.41 5.08 5.64
CA ASP A 97 10.38 5.93 4.93
C ASP A 97 9.82 6.31 3.54
N TRP A 98 9.22 5.34 2.84
CA TRP A 98 8.57 5.63 1.56
C TRP A 98 7.31 6.50 1.70
N ILE A 99 6.50 6.28 2.75
CA ILE A 99 5.34 7.12 3.04
C ILE A 99 5.80 8.55 3.34
N GLU A 100 6.85 8.72 4.15
CA GLU A 100 7.42 10.02 4.47
C GLU A 100 7.93 10.73 3.21
N ASP A 101 8.72 10.05 2.38
CA ASP A 101 9.25 10.60 1.13
C ASP A 101 8.12 10.98 0.17
N THR A 102 7.12 10.10 0.01
CA THR A 102 5.97 10.35 -0.88
C THR A 102 5.14 11.54 -0.40
N ILE A 103 4.78 11.59 0.88
CA ILE A 103 4.02 12.72 1.44
C ILE A 103 4.83 14.00 1.37
N THR A 104 6.15 13.92 1.65
CA THR A 104 7.07 15.05 1.54
C THR A 104 7.10 15.60 0.13
N HIS A 105 7.19 14.72 -0.87
CA HIS A 105 7.13 15.10 -2.28
C HIS A 105 5.79 15.73 -2.66
N ILE A 106 4.68 15.15 -2.19
CA ILE A 106 3.34 15.74 -2.39
C ILE A 106 3.27 17.16 -1.82
N VAL A 107 3.79 17.38 -0.63
CA VAL A 107 3.79 18.71 0.01
C VAL A 107 4.68 19.69 -0.76
N ASP A 108 5.85 19.25 -1.24
CA ASP A 108 6.78 20.09 -2.02
C ASP A 108 6.18 20.57 -3.34
N GLU A 109 5.35 19.74 -3.98
CA GLU A 109 4.70 20.10 -5.24
C GLU A 109 3.38 20.85 -5.02
N LEU A 110 2.55 20.37 -4.09
CA LEU A 110 1.20 20.89 -3.88
C LEU A 110 1.21 22.30 -3.26
N VAL A 111 2.06 22.53 -2.25
CA VAL A 111 2.06 23.82 -1.52
C VAL A 111 2.50 24.97 -2.43
N PRO A 112 3.63 24.89 -3.17
CA PRO A 112 3.99 25.95 -4.12
C PRO A 112 2.92 26.18 -5.19
N TYR A 113 2.29 25.11 -5.69
CA TYR A 113 1.21 25.22 -6.65
C TYR A 113 0.00 25.96 -6.07
N LEU A 114 -0.49 25.60 -4.89
CA LEU A 114 -1.64 26.23 -4.26
C LEU A 114 -1.42 27.72 -3.99
N PHE A 115 -0.20 28.10 -3.63
CA PHE A 115 0.16 29.49 -3.32
C PHE A 115 0.72 30.27 -4.51
N GLY A 116 0.68 29.72 -5.72
CA GLY A 116 1.04 30.42 -6.96
C GLY A 116 2.54 30.64 -7.15
N LYS A 117 3.37 29.88 -6.45
CA LYS A 117 4.84 29.84 -6.64
C LYS A 117 5.23 28.91 -7.78
N SER A 118 4.37 27.94 -8.11
CA SER A 118 4.46 27.05 -9.26
C SER A 118 3.20 27.16 -10.11
N ASP A 119 3.37 27.17 -11.43
CA ASP A 119 2.25 27.16 -12.38
C ASP A 119 1.83 25.73 -12.76
N SER A 120 2.68 24.75 -12.49
CA SER A 120 2.44 23.33 -12.73
C SER A 120 2.34 22.58 -11.41
N LEU A 121 1.48 21.57 -11.39
CA LEU A 121 1.39 20.55 -10.36
C LEU A 121 1.62 19.22 -11.06
N THR A 122 2.59 18.44 -10.60
CA THR A 122 2.81 17.08 -11.09
C THR A 122 3.23 16.22 -9.91
N ILE A 123 2.31 15.39 -9.44
CA ILE A 123 2.54 14.44 -8.37
C ILE A 123 2.47 13.05 -9.00
N GLN A 124 3.56 12.31 -8.92
CA GLN A 124 3.68 10.98 -9.47
C GLN A 124 4.43 10.09 -8.46
N PRO A 125 3.76 9.15 -7.79
CA PRO A 125 4.42 8.27 -6.85
C PRO A 125 5.35 7.29 -7.57
N GLU A 126 6.50 7.00 -6.99
CA GLU A 126 7.46 6.05 -7.53
C GLU A 126 7.18 4.64 -6.99
N PHE A 127 6.53 3.78 -7.79
CA PHE A 127 6.24 2.40 -7.41
C PHE A 127 7.36 1.41 -7.74
N VAL A 128 8.24 1.73 -8.69
CA VAL A 128 9.34 0.83 -9.11
C VAL A 128 10.20 0.42 -7.91
N THR A 129 10.51 1.36 -7.02
CA THR A 129 11.30 1.09 -5.81
C THR A 129 10.62 0.15 -4.82
N ARG A 130 9.31 -0.13 -5.00
CA ARG A 130 8.50 -0.98 -4.13
C ARG A 130 8.35 -2.42 -4.64
N ILE A 131 8.75 -2.70 -5.88
CA ILE A 131 8.66 -4.05 -6.46
C ILE A 131 9.47 -5.04 -5.62
N SER A 132 10.74 -4.76 -5.40
CA SER A 132 11.63 -5.69 -4.70
C SER A 132 11.19 -5.98 -3.25
N PRO A 133 10.82 -4.99 -2.41
CA PRO A 133 10.24 -5.25 -1.09
C PRO A 133 8.92 -6.05 -1.13
N ALA A 134 8.03 -5.74 -2.09
CA ALA A 134 6.76 -6.46 -2.26
C ALA A 134 6.99 -7.93 -2.59
N LEU A 135 7.83 -8.20 -3.58
CA LEU A 135 8.16 -9.57 -4.00
C LEU A 135 8.91 -10.35 -2.93
N SER A 136 9.78 -9.68 -2.14
CA SER A 136 10.44 -10.32 -1.00
C SER A 136 9.43 -10.74 0.06
N SER A 137 8.48 -9.87 0.41
CA SER A 137 7.41 -10.18 1.37
C SER A 137 6.45 -11.26 0.84
N PHE A 138 6.16 -11.26 -0.45
CA PHE A 138 5.38 -12.29 -1.12
C PHE A 138 6.08 -13.66 -1.02
N ASN A 139 7.35 -13.72 -1.39
CA ASN A 139 8.16 -14.93 -1.29
C ASN A 139 8.22 -15.46 0.15
N GLU A 140 8.46 -14.57 1.12
CA GLU A 140 8.47 -14.95 2.55
C GLU A 140 7.12 -15.52 3.00
N SER A 141 6.01 -14.92 2.54
CA SER A 141 4.67 -15.39 2.87
C SER A 141 4.35 -16.77 2.29
N LEU A 142 4.85 -17.09 1.10
CA LEU A 142 4.67 -18.41 0.47
C LEU A 142 5.65 -19.46 1.00
N ARG A 143 6.82 -19.06 1.48
CA ARG A 143 7.84 -20.00 1.99
C ARG A 143 7.63 -20.43 3.44
N ASN A 144 6.58 -19.99 4.10
CA ASN A 144 6.30 -20.46 5.44
C ASN A 144 5.72 -21.90 5.43
N GLU A 145 5.90 -22.61 6.54
CA GLU A 145 5.51 -24.01 6.67
C GLU A 145 3.99 -24.21 6.60
N GLU A 146 3.23 -23.25 7.09
CA GLU A 146 1.77 -23.26 7.07
C GLU A 146 1.23 -23.14 5.63
N SER A 147 1.75 -22.22 4.83
CA SER A 147 1.38 -22.05 3.42
C SER A 147 1.72 -23.29 2.59
N PHE A 148 2.90 -23.87 2.80
CA PHE A 148 3.29 -25.11 2.14
C PHE A 148 2.37 -26.27 2.52
N SER A 149 2.07 -26.45 3.80
CA SER A 149 1.18 -27.51 4.30
C SER A 149 -0.24 -27.35 3.76
N SER A 150 -0.77 -26.12 3.76
CA SER A 150 -2.10 -25.84 3.23
C SER A 150 -2.19 -26.08 1.73
N LEU A 151 -1.18 -25.68 0.97
CA LEU A 151 -1.13 -25.89 -0.48
C LEU A 151 -1.07 -27.39 -0.82
N THR A 152 -0.21 -28.15 -0.12
CA THR A 152 -0.08 -29.58 -0.34
C THR A 152 -1.35 -30.33 0.04
N ALA A 153 -2.04 -29.95 1.12
CA ALA A 153 -3.34 -30.49 1.49
C ALA A 153 -4.42 -30.18 0.45
N ALA A 154 -4.48 -28.96 -0.05
CA ALA A 154 -5.42 -28.55 -1.11
C ALA A 154 -5.20 -29.35 -2.41
N VAL A 155 -3.94 -29.55 -2.81
CA VAL A 155 -3.61 -30.36 -3.99
C VAL A 155 -4.02 -31.82 -3.79
N ALA A 156 -3.75 -32.40 -2.62
CA ALA A 156 -4.10 -33.78 -2.33
C ALA A 156 -5.62 -33.99 -2.29
N SER A 157 -6.37 -33.07 -1.65
CA SER A 157 -7.83 -33.15 -1.57
C SER A 157 -8.50 -33.04 -2.95
N ASN A 158 -7.96 -32.21 -3.84
CA ASN A 158 -8.46 -32.06 -5.20
C ASN A 158 -8.15 -33.28 -6.10
N GLN A 159 -7.04 -33.96 -5.86
CA GLN A 159 -6.66 -35.15 -6.64
C GLN A 159 -7.39 -36.41 -6.13
N GLY A 160 -7.74 -36.46 -4.86
CA GLY A 160 -8.30 -37.64 -4.22
C GLY A 160 -7.35 -38.86 -4.31
N SER A 161 -7.91 -40.07 -4.58
CA SER A 161 -7.09 -41.25 -4.84
C SER A 161 -6.73 -41.38 -6.32
N ALA A 162 -5.48 -41.65 -6.63
CA ALA A 162 -5.00 -41.90 -7.99
C ALA A 162 -5.00 -43.42 -8.26
N THR A 163 -5.62 -43.86 -9.35
CA THR A 163 -5.60 -45.24 -9.79
C THR A 163 -4.70 -45.39 -11.00
N LEU A 164 -3.70 -46.26 -10.87
CA LEU A 164 -2.79 -46.65 -11.95
C LEU A 164 -3.14 -48.04 -12.42
N ASP A 165 -3.53 -48.19 -13.69
CA ASP A 165 -3.76 -49.52 -14.28
C ASP A 165 -2.43 -50.10 -14.75
N LEU A 166 -1.96 -51.15 -14.05
CA LEU A 166 -0.79 -51.92 -14.44
C LEU A 166 -1.23 -53.08 -15.32
N SER A 167 -0.82 -53.07 -16.59
CA SER A 167 -1.11 -54.19 -17.51
C SER A 167 0.00 -55.23 -17.45
N ILE A 168 -0.34 -56.42 -17.05
CA ILE A 168 0.57 -57.59 -17.04
C ILE A 168 -0.04 -58.65 -17.95
N GLY A 169 0.53 -58.85 -19.14
CA GLY A 169 -0.09 -59.66 -20.19
C GLY A 169 -1.46 -59.07 -20.61
N ASP A 170 -2.48 -59.94 -20.63
CA ASP A 170 -3.86 -59.57 -20.96
C ASP A 170 -4.67 -59.05 -19.76
N ASN A 171 -4.06 -59.01 -18.57
CA ASN A 171 -4.72 -58.60 -17.32
C ASN A 171 -4.33 -57.17 -16.94
N SER A 172 -5.32 -56.41 -16.50
CA SER A 172 -5.11 -55.06 -15.92
C SER A 172 -5.36 -55.11 -14.42
N PHE A 173 -4.40 -54.65 -13.66
CA PHE A 173 -4.45 -54.57 -12.19
C PHE A 173 -4.54 -53.11 -11.77
N PRO A 174 -5.70 -52.65 -11.24
CA PRO A 174 -5.83 -51.29 -10.75
C PRO A 174 -5.08 -51.15 -9.42
N ILE A 175 -4.04 -50.35 -9.43
CA ILE A 175 -3.26 -49.99 -8.23
C ILE A 175 -3.71 -48.62 -7.79
N THR A 176 -4.33 -48.52 -6.62
CA THR A 176 -4.79 -47.23 -6.07
C THR A 176 -3.75 -46.68 -5.12
N ILE A 177 -3.29 -45.47 -5.38
CA ILE A 177 -2.50 -44.67 -4.45
C ILE A 177 -3.52 -43.85 -3.65
N THR A 178 -3.51 -44.03 -2.34
CA THR A 178 -4.48 -43.35 -1.44
C THR A 178 -4.12 -41.88 -1.24
N GLU A 179 -5.09 -41.12 -0.80
CA GLU A 179 -4.90 -39.70 -0.47
C GLU A 179 -3.79 -39.51 0.59
N ASP A 180 -3.76 -40.35 1.63
CA ASP A 180 -2.71 -40.29 2.67
C ASP A 180 -1.29 -40.54 2.10
N GLU A 181 -1.17 -41.47 1.12
CA GLU A 181 0.10 -41.72 0.43
C GLU A 181 0.51 -40.51 -0.42
N ILE A 182 -0.44 -39.87 -1.11
CA ILE A 182 -0.20 -38.66 -1.87
C ILE A 182 0.24 -37.52 -0.92
N ILE A 183 -0.45 -37.31 0.20
CA ILE A 183 -0.08 -36.31 1.21
C ILE A 183 1.34 -36.57 1.72
N SER A 184 1.67 -37.82 2.04
CA SER A 184 3.01 -38.19 2.51
C SER A 184 4.11 -37.92 1.49
N LEU A 185 3.83 -38.08 0.20
CA LEU A 185 4.76 -37.72 -0.88
C LEU A 185 4.92 -36.21 -0.97
N LEU A 186 3.81 -35.45 -1.02
CA LEU A 186 3.81 -34.01 -1.18
C LEU A 186 4.39 -33.28 0.03
N GLN A 187 4.22 -33.78 1.24
CA GLN A 187 4.77 -33.17 2.48
C GLN A 187 6.21 -33.58 2.79
N SER A 188 6.87 -34.31 1.87
CA SER A 188 8.26 -34.69 2.08
C SER A 188 9.21 -33.49 2.08
N GLU A 189 10.35 -33.58 2.78
CA GLU A 189 11.35 -32.51 2.84
C GLU A 189 11.91 -32.17 1.45
N GLU A 190 12.02 -33.15 0.57
CA GLU A 190 12.47 -32.97 -0.80
C GLU A 190 11.47 -32.14 -1.63
N THR A 191 10.15 -32.41 -1.45
CA THR A 191 9.11 -31.58 -2.09
C THR A 191 9.13 -30.17 -1.58
N LYS A 192 9.34 -29.99 -0.28
CA LYS A 192 9.44 -28.68 0.35
C LYS A 192 10.63 -27.88 -0.22
N GLN A 193 11.79 -28.53 -0.34
CA GLN A 193 12.96 -27.88 -0.94
C GLN A 193 12.73 -27.53 -2.41
N TRP A 194 12.13 -28.45 -3.18
CA TRP A 194 11.75 -28.19 -4.56
C TRP A 194 10.78 -27.01 -4.69
N TYR A 195 9.76 -26.98 -3.83
CA TYR A 195 8.78 -25.88 -3.81
C TYR A 195 9.45 -24.55 -3.54
N PHE A 196 10.31 -24.45 -2.52
CA PHE A 196 11.01 -23.22 -2.19
C PHE A 196 11.94 -22.75 -3.32
N LEU A 197 12.66 -23.65 -3.97
CA LEU A 197 13.51 -23.33 -5.10
C LEU A 197 12.69 -22.83 -6.30
N THR A 198 11.54 -23.46 -6.54
CA THR A 198 10.62 -23.07 -7.62
C THR A 198 10.04 -21.69 -7.36
N MET A 199 9.65 -21.38 -6.11
CA MET A 199 9.17 -20.06 -5.72
C MET A 199 10.25 -18.99 -5.84
N ASP A 200 11.48 -19.27 -5.42
CA ASP A 200 12.61 -18.34 -5.58
C ASP A 200 12.85 -18.03 -7.06
N THR A 201 12.79 -19.02 -7.93
CA THR A 201 12.95 -18.81 -9.38
C THR A 201 11.80 -17.95 -9.93
N LEU A 202 10.56 -18.32 -9.62
CA LEU A 202 9.37 -17.57 -10.04
C LEU A 202 9.44 -16.10 -9.62
N VAL A 203 9.78 -15.83 -8.36
CA VAL A 203 9.87 -14.47 -7.82
C VAL A 203 11.03 -13.71 -8.45
N SER A 204 12.15 -14.37 -8.73
CA SER A 204 13.29 -13.76 -9.44
C SER A 204 12.92 -13.35 -10.86
N ASP A 205 12.25 -14.23 -11.60
CA ASP A 205 11.84 -13.97 -12.98
C ASP A 205 10.76 -12.86 -13.02
N LEU A 206 9.81 -12.90 -12.07
CA LEU A 206 8.80 -11.87 -11.93
C LEU A 206 9.41 -10.50 -11.59
N LYS A 207 10.42 -10.48 -10.73
CA LYS A 207 11.16 -9.27 -10.39
C LYS A 207 11.84 -8.68 -11.62
N ALA A 208 12.59 -9.49 -12.35
CA ALA A 208 13.30 -9.05 -13.55
C ALA A 208 12.31 -8.47 -14.61
N TYR A 209 11.15 -9.10 -14.76
CA TYR A 209 10.11 -8.62 -15.64
C TYR A 209 9.48 -7.30 -15.18
N LEU A 210 9.12 -7.18 -13.90
CA LEU A 210 8.50 -5.97 -13.35
C LEU A 210 9.47 -4.79 -13.24
N GLU A 211 10.77 -5.03 -13.04
CA GLU A 211 11.82 -4.01 -13.02
C GLU A 211 12.30 -3.61 -14.44
N ASP A 212 11.67 -4.17 -15.49
CA ASP A 212 11.98 -3.90 -16.91
C ASP A 212 13.40 -4.37 -17.32
N GLU A 213 13.92 -5.38 -16.62
CA GLU A 213 15.17 -6.04 -16.97
C GLU A 213 14.97 -7.06 -18.12
N THR A 214 13.72 -7.56 -18.29
CA THR A 214 13.31 -8.47 -19.35
C THR A 214 12.05 -7.97 -20.05
N ASP A 215 11.98 -8.17 -21.38
CA ASP A 215 10.83 -7.74 -22.19
C ASP A 215 9.59 -8.61 -21.97
N ALA A 216 9.77 -9.87 -21.56
CA ALA A 216 8.70 -10.83 -21.34
C ALA A 216 8.91 -11.59 -20.04
N PHE A 217 7.78 -11.97 -19.39
CA PHE A 217 7.80 -12.88 -18.28
C PHE A 217 7.77 -14.33 -18.81
N GLU A 218 8.90 -15.04 -18.67
CA GLU A 218 9.05 -16.40 -19.14
C GLU A 218 9.31 -17.36 -17.96
N PHE A 219 8.25 -17.74 -17.26
CA PHE A 219 8.35 -18.79 -16.26
C PHE A 219 8.00 -20.16 -16.86
N VAL A 220 9.02 -21.02 -17.04
CA VAL A 220 8.84 -22.37 -17.60
C VAL A 220 8.70 -23.36 -16.47
N ILE A 221 7.44 -23.72 -16.15
CA ILE A 221 7.15 -24.67 -15.04
C ILE A 221 7.54 -26.13 -15.36
N ARG A 222 7.59 -26.50 -16.64
CA ARG A 222 7.84 -27.90 -17.05
C ARG A 222 9.14 -28.51 -16.50
N PRO A 223 10.32 -27.85 -16.58
CA PRO A 223 11.54 -28.39 -15.99
C PRO A 223 11.42 -28.61 -14.49
N GLN A 224 10.67 -27.78 -13.80
CA GLN A 224 10.44 -27.89 -12.37
C GLN A 224 9.56 -29.12 -12.04
N LEU A 225 8.53 -29.39 -12.86
CA LEU A 225 7.69 -30.58 -12.72
C LEU A 225 8.46 -31.86 -13.09
N GLU A 226 9.30 -31.83 -14.10
CA GLU A 226 10.19 -32.96 -14.46
C GLU A 226 11.14 -33.30 -13.30
N LEU A 227 11.69 -32.28 -12.63
CA LEU A 227 12.50 -32.46 -11.44
C LEU A 227 11.69 -33.09 -10.28
N LEU A 228 10.46 -32.63 -10.07
CA LEU A 228 9.56 -33.20 -9.06
C LEU A 228 9.27 -34.66 -9.32
N VAL A 229 9.04 -35.04 -10.58
CA VAL A 229 8.87 -36.46 -10.97
C VAL A 229 10.14 -37.27 -10.65
N GLN A 230 11.32 -36.76 -10.96
CA GLN A 230 12.58 -37.44 -10.65
C GLN A 230 12.76 -37.65 -9.14
N ILE A 231 12.39 -36.67 -8.33
CA ILE A 231 12.45 -36.74 -6.85
C ILE A 231 11.52 -37.83 -6.32
N HIS A 232 10.30 -37.95 -6.84
CA HIS A 232 9.26 -38.84 -6.31
C HIS A 232 9.21 -40.21 -6.96
N SER A 233 9.73 -40.35 -8.18
CA SER A 233 9.68 -41.63 -8.90
C SER A 233 10.15 -42.81 -8.07
N PRO A 234 11.27 -42.81 -7.33
CA PRO A 234 11.71 -43.94 -6.53
C PRO A 234 10.73 -44.31 -5.40
N ARG A 235 10.10 -43.29 -4.76
CA ARG A 235 9.12 -43.51 -3.68
C ARG A 235 7.81 -44.05 -4.19
N VAL A 236 7.31 -43.50 -5.28
CA VAL A 236 6.09 -43.95 -5.95
C VAL A 236 6.30 -45.40 -6.43
N THR A 237 7.47 -45.71 -7.02
CA THR A 237 7.85 -47.06 -7.42
C THR A 237 7.84 -48.02 -6.23
N ALA A 238 8.39 -47.64 -5.07
CA ALA A 238 8.38 -48.48 -3.87
C ALA A 238 6.95 -48.75 -3.35
N ILE A 239 6.06 -47.73 -3.37
CA ILE A 239 4.64 -47.89 -3.00
C ILE A 239 3.95 -48.87 -3.95
N ILE A 240 4.15 -48.71 -5.25
CA ILE A 240 3.56 -49.57 -6.28
C ILE A 240 4.11 -51.00 -6.14
N ASP A 241 5.42 -51.14 -5.95
CA ASP A 241 6.08 -52.44 -5.79
C ASP A 241 5.51 -53.22 -4.59
N MET A 242 5.35 -52.56 -3.45
CA MET A 242 4.73 -53.16 -2.25
C MET A 242 3.28 -53.61 -2.54
N LYS A 243 2.49 -52.77 -3.26
CA LYS A 243 1.11 -53.16 -3.59
C LYS A 243 1.03 -54.31 -4.58
N ILE A 244 1.95 -54.37 -5.53
CA ILE A 244 2.04 -55.53 -6.46
C ILE A 244 2.45 -56.79 -5.70
N GLU A 245 3.40 -56.70 -4.76
CA GLU A 245 3.79 -57.82 -3.90
C GLU A 245 2.61 -58.32 -3.08
N GLN A 246 1.79 -57.42 -2.51
CA GLN A 246 0.56 -57.82 -1.82
C GLN A 246 -0.43 -58.51 -2.76
N LEU A 247 -0.68 -57.97 -3.96
CA LEU A 247 -1.54 -58.59 -4.96
C LEU A 247 -0.99 -59.99 -5.37
N PHE A 248 0.32 -60.08 -5.60
CA PHE A 248 0.99 -61.32 -5.91
C PHE A 248 0.77 -62.35 -4.81
N SER A 249 0.87 -62.00 -3.54
CA SER A 249 0.65 -62.89 -2.41
C SER A 249 -0.78 -63.43 -2.31
N LEU A 250 -1.75 -62.76 -2.93
CA LEU A 250 -3.16 -63.18 -2.97
C LEU A 250 -3.47 -64.13 -4.13
N LEU A 251 -2.56 -64.23 -5.10
CA LEU A 251 -2.77 -65.16 -6.22
C LEU A 251 -2.71 -66.63 -5.76
N PRO A 252 -3.57 -67.50 -6.30
CA PRO A 252 -3.56 -68.93 -5.97
C PRO A 252 -2.30 -69.63 -6.51
N GLN A 253 -1.86 -70.64 -5.85
CA GLN A 253 -0.82 -71.51 -6.41
C GLN A 253 -1.36 -72.27 -7.62
N CYS A 254 -0.52 -72.39 -8.66
CA CYS A 254 -0.90 -73.06 -9.89
C CYS A 254 -1.18 -74.60 -9.62
N SER A 255 -2.26 -75.12 -10.20
CA SER A 255 -2.55 -76.55 -10.21
C SER A 255 -1.53 -77.26 -11.08
N LEU A 256 -1.27 -78.52 -10.75
CA LEU A 256 -0.36 -79.36 -11.54
C LEU A 256 -0.79 -79.38 -13.03
N GLN A 257 -2.09 -79.45 -13.28
CA GLN A 257 -2.63 -79.47 -14.65
C GLN A 257 -2.31 -78.17 -15.42
N ALA A 258 -2.42 -76.98 -14.78
CA ALA A 258 -2.07 -75.66 -15.38
C ALA A 258 -0.57 -75.62 -15.74
N ILE A 259 0.29 -76.10 -14.84
CA ILE A 259 1.75 -76.19 -15.05
C ILE A 259 2.09 -77.08 -16.23
N VAL A 260 1.52 -78.30 -16.28
CA VAL A 260 1.76 -79.26 -17.39
C VAL A 260 1.26 -78.64 -18.73
N THR A 261 0.10 -78.03 -18.74
CA THR A 261 -0.44 -77.48 -19.97
C THR A 261 0.46 -76.32 -20.46
N ALA A 262 0.92 -75.47 -19.57
CA ALA A 262 1.83 -74.30 -19.93
C ALA A 262 3.21 -74.86 -20.39
N ALA A 263 3.74 -75.93 -19.77
CA ALA A 263 5.00 -76.55 -20.13
C ALA A 263 4.97 -77.32 -21.49
N LEU A 264 3.79 -77.72 -21.92
CA LEU A 264 3.63 -78.38 -23.24
C LEU A 264 3.64 -77.35 -24.39
N THR A 265 3.36 -76.08 -24.07
CA THR A 265 3.27 -74.99 -25.06
C THR A 265 4.48 -74.07 -25.04
N ASN A 266 5.33 -74.10 -24.03
CA ASN A 266 6.47 -73.17 -23.86
C ASN A 266 7.77 -73.98 -23.63
N GLU A 267 8.86 -73.58 -24.27
CA GLU A 267 10.13 -74.35 -24.30
C GLU A 267 11.05 -74.05 -23.10
N THR A 268 10.88 -72.93 -22.43
CA THR A 268 11.73 -72.51 -21.30
C THR A 268 10.94 -72.37 -19.99
N PRO A 269 11.56 -72.61 -18.83
CA PRO A 269 10.89 -72.38 -17.54
C PRO A 269 10.38 -70.98 -17.31
N GLU A 270 11.10 -69.97 -17.82
CA GLU A 270 10.71 -68.56 -17.75
C GLU A 270 9.46 -68.31 -18.58
N ALA A 271 9.38 -68.88 -19.81
CA ALA A 271 8.18 -68.76 -20.68
C ALA A 271 6.98 -69.49 -20.06
N VAL A 272 7.17 -70.61 -19.38
CA VAL A 272 6.13 -71.30 -18.60
C VAL A 272 5.65 -70.43 -17.43
N GLY A 273 6.56 -69.85 -16.67
CA GLY A 273 6.25 -68.96 -15.59
C GLY A 273 5.47 -67.73 -16.08
N TYR A 274 5.92 -67.07 -17.15
CA TYR A 274 5.25 -65.96 -17.80
C TYR A 274 3.81 -66.32 -18.24
N ALA A 275 3.64 -67.43 -18.94
CA ALA A 275 2.33 -67.92 -19.41
C ALA A 275 1.33 -68.19 -18.29
N LEU A 276 1.79 -68.65 -17.14
CA LEU A 276 0.98 -68.96 -15.97
C LEU A 276 0.56 -67.68 -15.23
N ILE A 277 1.45 -66.72 -15.07
CA ILE A 277 1.18 -65.48 -14.37
C ILE A 277 0.33 -64.55 -15.23
N THR A 278 0.49 -64.58 -16.55
CA THR A 278 -0.26 -63.70 -17.50
C THR A 278 -1.54 -64.35 -18.02
N SER A 279 -1.87 -65.56 -17.65
CA SER A 279 -3.08 -66.28 -18.08
C SER A 279 -4.36 -65.58 -17.62
N SER A 280 -5.50 -65.90 -18.27
CA SER A 280 -6.83 -65.43 -17.87
C SER A 280 -7.23 -65.85 -16.44
N SER A 281 -6.55 -66.82 -15.86
CA SER A 281 -6.66 -67.26 -14.46
C SER A 281 -5.26 -67.30 -13.87
N PRO A 282 -4.72 -66.11 -13.48
CA PRO A 282 -3.34 -66.00 -13.05
C PRO A 282 -3.07 -66.82 -11.77
N CYS A 283 -1.95 -67.56 -11.76
CA CYS A 283 -1.53 -68.34 -10.63
C CYS A 283 0.00 -68.37 -10.47
N ILE A 284 0.49 -68.56 -9.26
CA ILE A 284 1.90 -68.59 -8.94
C ILE A 284 2.44 -69.99 -9.02
N PRO A 285 3.46 -70.30 -9.87
CA PRO A 285 4.14 -71.61 -9.84
C PRO A 285 4.79 -71.89 -8.45
N PRO A 286 4.74 -73.11 -7.95
CA PRO A 286 5.33 -73.41 -6.66
C PRO A 286 6.84 -73.07 -6.63
N GLY A 287 7.28 -72.34 -5.60
CA GLY A 287 8.67 -72.00 -5.39
C GLY A 287 9.16 -70.74 -6.09
N ILE A 288 8.31 -70.04 -6.85
CA ILE A 288 8.63 -68.73 -7.43
C ILE A 288 8.35 -67.65 -6.40
N THR A 289 9.37 -66.84 -6.12
CA THR A 289 9.25 -65.64 -5.28
C THR A 289 8.75 -64.42 -6.09
N TYR A 290 8.28 -63.41 -5.43
CA TYR A 290 7.85 -62.17 -6.09
C TYR A 290 8.95 -61.57 -6.97
N GLU A 291 10.20 -61.51 -6.49
CA GLU A 291 11.33 -60.96 -7.26
C GLU A 291 11.62 -61.76 -8.53
N GLN A 292 11.52 -63.11 -8.43
CA GLN A 292 11.67 -63.99 -9.61
C GLN A 292 10.52 -63.80 -10.61
N ALA A 293 9.29 -63.61 -10.11
CA ALA A 293 8.15 -63.34 -10.97
C ALA A 293 8.30 -61.99 -11.70
N LYS A 294 8.79 -60.98 -11.03
CA LYS A 294 9.08 -59.63 -11.60
C LYS A 294 10.14 -59.72 -12.71
N GLU A 295 11.19 -60.53 -12.47
CA GLU A 295 12.23 -60.78 -13.48
C GLU A 295 11.66 -61.54 -14.71
N ILE A 296 10.86 -62.58 -14.48
CA ILE A 296 10.19 -63.35 -15.55
C ILE A 296 9.25 -62.45 -16.38
N LEU A 297 8.55 -61.56 -15.72
CA LEU A 297 7.63 -60.62 -16.40
C LEU A 297 8.37 -59.47 -17.09
N GLY A 298 9.66 -59.26 -16.82
CA GLY A 298 10.46 -58.20 -17.40
C GLY A 298 9.96 -56.80 -16.98
N ILE A 299 9.37 -56.70 -15.80
CA ILE A 299 8.78 -55.44 -15.33
C ILE A 299 9.88 -54.54 -14.74
N ASP A 300 10.17 -53.45 -15.43
CA ASP A 300 10.97 -52.34 -14.93
C ASP A 300 10.04 -51.25 -14.40
N LEU A 301 9.65 -51.40 -13.14
CA LEU A 301 8.69 -50.48 -12.50
C LEU A 301 9.21 -49.05 -12.45
N GLU A 302 10.49 -48.85 -12.22
CA GLU A 302 11.05 -47.49 -12.11
C GLU A 302 10.94 -46.75 -13.42
N LYS A 303 11.28 -47.41 -14.52
CA LYS A 303 11.16 -46.83 -15.86
C LYS A 303 9.71 -46.60 -16.25
N GLU A 304 8.81 -47.57 -15.98
CA GLU A 304 7.40 -47.48 -16.30
C GLU A 304 6.71 -46.36 -15.52
N VAL A 305 6.94 -46.27 -14.20
CA VAL A 305 6.38 -45.27 -13.31
C VAL A 305 6.88 -43.88 -13.73
N SER A 306 8.19 -43.72 -13.91
CA SER A 306 8.78 -42.44 -14.36
C SER A 306 8.22 -41.99 -15.69
N ALA A 307 8.12 -42.89 -16.67
CA ALA A 307 7.56 -42.56 -17.99
C ALA A 307 6.08 -42.14 -17.90
N ARG A 308 5.28 -42.84 -17.09
CA ARG A 308 3.87 -42.48 -16.91
C ARG A 308 3.69 -41.17 -16.17
N MET A 309 4.47 -40.93 -15.12
CA MET A 309 4.43 -39.65 -14.40
C MET A 309 4.83 -38.48 -15.32
N LEU A 310 5.87 -38.64 -16.15
CA LEU A 310 6.26 -37.61 -17.13
C LEU A 310 5.17 -37.36 -18.19
N ASN A 311 4.45 -38.45 -18.61
CA ASN A 311 3.35 -38.31 -19.57
C ASN A 311 2.10 -37.63 -18.96
N LEU A 312 1.96 -37.58 -17.64
CA LEU A 312 0.92 -36.84 -16.95
C LEU A 312 1.21 -35.34 -16.95
N ILE A 313 2.48 -34.93 -17.17
CA ILE A 313 2.83 -33.51 -17.35
C ILE A 313 2.34 -33.07 -18.73
N PRO A 314 1.41 -32.14 -18.83
CA PRO A 314 0.93 -31.63 -20.12
C PRO A 314 2.11 -31.11 -20.95
N GLN A 315 2.17 -31.49 -22.23
CA GLN A 315 3.21 -31.01 -23.15
C GLN A 315 3.08 -29.52 -23.41
N ASP A 316 1.84 -29.07 -23.49
CA ASP A 316 1.49 -27.66 -23.57
C ASP A 316 0.77 -27.27 -22.28
N LEU A 317 1.54 -26.75 -21.33
CA LEU A 317 1.00 -25.93 -20.25
C LEU A 317 0.65 -24.55 -20.83
N SER A 318 0.05 -24.51 -22.03
CA SER A 318 -0.67 -23.36 -22.56
C SER A 318 -1.94 -23.19 -21.71
N MET A 319 -1.74 -22.67 -20.53
CA MET A 319 -2.81 -22.43 -19.59
C MET A 319 -3.61 -21.26 -20.16
N GLN A 320 -4.84 -21.49 -20.58
CA GLN A 320 -5.81 -20.40 -20.74
C GLN A 320 -5.83 -19.49 -19.50
N GLY A 321 -5.57 -20.05 -18.30
CA GLY A 321 -5.35 -19.25 -17.09
C GLY A 321 -4.00 -18.50 -17.00
N LEU A 322 -3.00 -18.83 -17.84
CA LEU A 322 -1.77 -18.02 -17.94
C LEU A 322 -1.94 -16.81 -18.82
N GLU A 323 -2.77 -16.85 -19.86
CA GLU A 323 -3.07 -15.66 -20.68
C GLU A 323 -3.71 -14.57 -19.80
N ASP A 324 -4.64 -14.95 -18.93
CA ASP A 324 -5.24 -14.01 -17.96
C ASP A 324 -4.20 -13.48 -16.97
N LEU A 325 -3.28 -14.34 -16.51
CA LEU A 325 -2.18 -13.94 -15.62
C LEU A 325 -1.17 -13.03 -16.34
N TYR A 326 -0.81 -13.35 -17.59
CA TYR A 326 0.06 -12.49 -18.40
C TYR A 326 -0.56 -11.11 -18.62
N GLY A 327 -1.85 -11.06 -18.98
CA GLY A 327 -2.56 -9.80 -19.11
C GLY A 327 -2.59 -8.99 -17.82
N ALA A 328 -2.78 -9.65 -16.68
CA ALA A 328 -2.72 -9.00 -15.38
C ALA A 328 -1.31 -8.50 -15.03
N LEU A 329 -0.27 -9.28 -15.34
CA LEU A 329 1.13 -8.87 -15.12
C LEU A 329 1.54 -7.71 -16.02
N GLU A 330 1.10 -7.68 -17.29
CA GLU A 330 1.30 -6.52 -18.18
C GLU A 330 0.62 -5.27 -17.63
N GLN A 331 -0.60 -5.39 -17.10
CA GLN A 331 -1.30 -4.29 -16.47
C GLN A 331 -0.55 -3.79 -15.23
N ILE A 332 -0.09 -4.70 -14.38
CA ILE A 332 0.70 -4.36 -13.18
C ILE A 332 2.00 -3.65 -13.59
N LYS A 333 2.76 -4.21 -14.54
CA LYS A 333 3.99 -3.61 -15.07
C LYS A 333 3.71 -2.21 -15.62
N TYR A 334 2.66 -2.07 -16.42
CA TYR A 334 2.26 -0.79 -16.98
C TYR A 334 1.94 0.26 -15.91
N VAL A 335 1.15 -0.09 -14.89
CA VAL A 335 0.81 0.81 -13.77
C VAL A 335 2.03 1.18 -12.94
N ILE A 336 2.97 0.25 -12.74
CA ILE A 336 4.21 0.51 -12.01
C ILE A 336 5.10 1.52 -12.73
N HIS A 337 5.27 1.37 -14.05
CA HIS A 337 6.13 2.24 -14.87
C HIS A 337 5.43 3.52 -15.34
N THR A 338 4.11 3.50 -15.40
CA THR A 338 3.26 4.66 -15.69
C THR A 338 2.29 4.91 -14.54
N PRO A 339 2.79 5.26 -13.35
CA PRO A 339 1.92 5.42 -12.19
C PRO A 339 0.89 6.53 -12.40
N PRO A 340 -0.25 6.47 -11.71
CA PRO A 340 -1.24 7.53 -11.74
C PRO A 340 -0.59 8.88 -11.47
N ARG A 341 -0.90 9.87 -12.31
CA ARG A 341 -0.37 11.22 -12.20
C ARG A 341 -1.48 12.17 -11.78
N ILE A 342 -1.21 12.97 -10.77
CA ILE A 342 -2.07 14.07 -10.39
C ILE A 342 -1.44 15.35 -10.93
N ASP A 343 -2.18 16.07 -11.75
CA ASP A 343 -1.74 17.38 -12.21
C ASP A 343 -2.84 18.46 -12.01
N ALA A 344 -2.56 19.66 -12.51
CA ALA A 344 -3.47 20.79 -12.37
C ALA A 344 -4.84 20.61 -13.04
N THR A 345 -5.03 19.58 -13.85
CA THR A 345 -6.27 19.32 -14.61
C THR A 345 -7.05 18.10 -14.10
N GLY A 346 -6.41 17.21 -13.37
CA GLY A 346 -7.08 16.05 -12.81
C GLY A 346 -6.14 14.92 -12.38
N ILE A 347 -6.73 13.78 -12.12
CA ILE A 347 -6.03 12.52 -11.87
C ILE A 347 -6.05 11.73 -13.17
N TYR A 348 -4.89 11.42 -13.68
CA TYR A 348 -4.69 10.57 -14.84
C TYR A 348 -4.39 9.17 -14.36
N ILE A 349 -5.31 8.24 -14.64
CA ILE A 349 -5.11 6.81 -14.42
C ILE A 349 -4.78 6.21 -15.77
N PRO A 350 -3.60 5.60 -15.94
CA PRO A 350 -3.25 4.94 -17.19
C PRO A 350 -4.16 3.73 -17.40
N GLU A 351 -4.80 3.64 -18.57
CA GLU A 351 -5.56 2.46 -19.01
C GLU A 351 -4.80 1.77 -20.14
N LEU A 352 -4.64 0.44 -20.01
CA LEU A 352 -3.86 -0.36 -20.94
C LEU A 352 -4.47 -0.38 -22.37
N ASP A 353 -5.81 -0.35 -22.48
CA ASP A 353 -6.53 -0.53 -23.74
C ASP A 353 -6.97 0.79 -24.41
N SER A 354 -6.74 1.93 -23.79
CA SER A 354 -7.12 3.22 -24.35
C SER A 354 -5.90 4.01 -24.78
N ALA A 355 -5.90 4.45 -26.04
CA ALA A 355 -4.88 5.37 -26.56
C ALA A 355 -4.87 6.73 -25.83
N GLU A 356 -5.89 7.00 -25.02
CA GLU A 356 -6.00 8.17 -24.16
C GLU A 356 -6.28 7.71 -22.73
N PRO A 357 -5.47 8.15 -21.73
CA PRO A 357 -5.71 7.83 -20.33
C PRO A 357 -7.10 8.30 -19.91
N SER A 358 -7.85 7.46 -19.19
CA SER A 358 -9.13 7.88 -18.63
C SER A 358 -8.88 9.00 -17.63
N VAL A 359 -9.33 10.20 -18.01
CA VAL A 359 -9.31 11.34 -17.10
C VAL A 359 -10.54 11.23 -16.22
N SER A 360 -10.41 10.68 -15.03
CA SER A 360 -11.45 10.88 -14.02
C SER A 360 -11.42 12.37 -13.64
N GLN A 361 -12.20 13.17 -14.38
CA GLN A 361 -12.38 14.59 -14.08
C GLN A 361 -13.07 14.70 -12.73
N TRP A 362 -12.30 14.86 -11.68
CA TRP A 362 -12.88 15.32 -10.43
C TRP A 362 -13.42 16.74 -10.67
N THR A 363 -14.73 16.83 -10.79
CA THR A 363 -15.44 18.11 -10.87
C THR A 363 -15.04 19.03 -9.71
N SER A 364 -14.71 18.46 -8.54
CA SER A 364 -14.15 19.14 -7.38
C SER A 364 -12.76 19.75 -7.63
N PHE A 365 -11.90 19.12 -8.44
CA PHE A 365 -10.56 19.63 -8.70
C PHE A 365 -10.57 20.81 -9.68
N ASN A 366 -11.41 20.76 -10.71
CA ASN A 366 -11.64 21.89 -11.60
C ASN A 366 -12.18 23.10 -10.84
N THR A 367 -13.10 22.87 -9.88
CA THR A 367 -13.62 23.92 -9.01
C THR A 367 -12.53 24.50 -8.11
N ALA A 368 -11.64 23.66 -7.56
CA ALA A 368 -10.51 24.09 -6.76
C ALA A 368 -9.50 24.91 -7.58
N ASN A 369 -9.22 24.51 -8.84
CA ASN A 369 -8.33 25.23 -9.73
C ASN A 369 -8.92 26.57 -10.19
N GLU A 370 -10.22 26.65 -10.46
CA GLU A 370 -10.90 27.91 -10.70
C GLU A 370 -10.89 28.81 -9.46
N ALA A 371 -11.13 28.26 -8.28
CA ALA A 371 -11.02 28.98 -7.04
C ALA A 371 -9.60 29.54 -6.87
N ARG A 372 -8.56 28.69 -7.08
CA ARG A 372 -7.16 29.08 -7.05
C ARG A 372 -6.91 30.31 -7.95
N ARG A 373 -7.31 30.26 -9.22
CA ARG A 373 -7.15 31.37 -10.17
C ARG A 373 -7.83 32.65 -9.71
N ARG A 374 -8.94 32.57 -8.98
CA ARG A 374 -9.67 33.73 -8.44
C ARG A 374 -8.97 34.34 -7.24
N TYR A 375 -8.39 33.57 -6.34
CA TYR A 375 -7.78 34.12 -5.12
C TYR A 375 -6.28 34.40 -5.23
N LEU A 376 -5.55 33.84 -6.22
CA LEU A 376 -4.12 34.08 -6.41
C LEU A 376 -3.73 35.56 -6.43
N PRO A 377 -4.44 36.47 -7.13
CA PRO A 377 -4.10 37.91 -7.12
C PRO A 377 -4.17 38.51 -5.71
N TYR A 378 -5.12 38.05 -4.90
CA TYR A 378 -5.28 38.51 -3.51
C TYR A 378 -4.22 37.89 -2.59
N LEU A 379 -3.84 36.66 -2.81
CA LEU A 379 -2.77 36.02 -2.07
C LEU A 379 -1.43 36.73 -2.25
N GLY A 380 -1.05 37.07 -3.48
CA GLY A 380 0.16 37.81 -3.76
C GLY A 380 0.17 39.18 -3.05
N ALA A 381 -0.97 39.88 -3.00
CA ALA A 381 -1.10 41.09 -2.23
C ALA A 381 -0.93 40.84 -0.72
N LEU A 382 -1.54 39.80 -0.16
CA LEU A 382 -1.49 39.47 1.26
C LEU A 382 -0.12 38.91 1.71
N GLN A 383 0.66 38.29 0.81
CA GLN A 383 2.04 37.87 1.07
C GLN A 383 3.03 39.04 1.21
N SER A 384 2.64 40.27 0.78
CA SER A 384 3.51 41.41 0.87
C SER A 384 3.95 41.72 2.31
N ARG A 385 5.26 41.85 2.52
CA ARG A 385 5.85 42.19 3.83
C ARG A 385 5.38 43.54 4.39
N TRP A 386 4.79 44.39 3.54
CA TRP A 386 4.30 45.69 3.92
C TRP A 386 2.91 45.69 4.53
N ILE A 387 2.16 44.59 4.44
CA ILE A 387 0.78 44.51 4.94
C ILE A 387 0.67 44.72 6.47
N PRO A 388 1.52 44.08 7.31
CA PRO A 388 1.50 44.44 8.73
C PRO A 388 1.79 45.91 8.99
N GLY A 389 2.57 46.56 8.12
CA GLY A 389 2.79 48.02 8.13
C GLY A 389 1.56 48.83 7.75
N GLY A 390 0.61 48.24 7.01
CA GLY A 390 -0.65 48.89 6.63
C GLY A 390 -1.52 49.27 7.83
N SER A 391 -1.46 48.50 8.91
CA SER A 391 -2.13 48.81 10.18
C SER A 391 -1.62 50.15 10.77
N LEU A 392 -0.32 50.43 10.62
CA LEU A 392 0.29 51.67 11.04
C LEU A 392 -0.25 52.85 10.21
N VAL A 393 -0.45 52.66 8.90
CA VAL A 393 -1.03 53.69 8.01
C VAL A 393 -2.45 54.02 8.46
N PHE A 394 -3.27 53.02 8.76
CA PHE A 394 -4.62 53.23 9.31
C PHE A 394 -4.58 54.01 10.64
N ALA A 395 -3.67 53.64 11.55
CA ALA A 395 -3.48 54.33 12.81
C ALA A 395 -3.11 55.82 12.60
N ILE A 396 -2.21 56.10 11.64
CA ILE A 396 -1.79 57.46 11.30
C ILE A 396 -2.96 58.25 10.69
N VAL A 397 -3.72 57.68 9.78
CA VAL A 397 -4.89 58.34 9.16
C VAL A 397 -5.93 58.72 10.24
N ILE A 398 -6.26 57.78 11.14
CA ILE A 398 -7.18 58.05 12.25
C ILE A 398 -6.64 59.19 13.13
N ALA A 399 -5.36 59.18 13.44
CA ALA A 399 -4.73 60.21 14.29
C ALA A 399 -4.75 61.59 13.67
N ILE A 400 -4.54 61.72 12.35
CA ILE A 400 -4.61 62.96 11.62
C ILE A 400 -6.06 63.54 11.63
N ILE A 401 -7.05 62.69 11.47
CA ILE A 401 -8.46 63.06 11.49
C ILE A 401 -8.87 63.46 12.91
N ALA A 402 -8.45 62.73 13.92
CA ALA A 402 -8.88 62.90 15.31
C ALA A 402 -8.39 64.18 15.95
N THR A 403 -7.13 64.61 15.68
CA THR A 403 -6.52 65.77 16.35
C THR A 403 -5.54 66.52 15.48
N ARG A 404 -5.35 67.84 15.82
CA ARG A 404 -4.35 68.68 15.17
C ARG A 404 -3.00 68.74 15.88
N THR A 405 -2.95 68.29 17.12
CA THR A 405 -1.72 68.30 17.96
C THR A 405 -0.94 67.00 17.85
N TRP A 406 0.40 67.12 17.84
CA TRP A 406 1.27 65.94 17.80
C TRP A 406 1.06 64.97 18.98
N SER A 407 0.91 65.51 20.19
CA SER A 407 0.59 64.74 21.38
C SER A 407 -0.75 64.00 21.27
N GLY A 408 -1.77 64.66 20.72
CA GLY A 408 -3.06 64.01 20.45
C GLY A 408 -2.99 62.93 19.38
N ARG A 409 -2.21 63.13 18.31
CA ARG A 409 -1.99 62.14 17.26
C ARG A 409 -1.30 60.89 17.81
N ALA A 410 -0.23 61.08 18.59
CA ALA A 410 0.46 59.97 19.24
C ALA A 410 -0.46 59.14 20.13
N LYS A 411 -1.38 59.79 20.89
CA LYS A 411 -2.37 59.07 21.71
C LYS A 411 -3.38 58.25 20.88
N TRP A 412 -3.82 58.76 19.72
CA TRP A 412 -4.73 58.02 18.86
C TRP A 412 -4.06 56.84 18.15
N VAL A 413 -2.82 57.00 17.68
CA VAL A 413 -2.01 55.86 17.20
C VAL A 413 -1.84 54.81 18.28
N ALA A 414 -1.54 55.25 19.50
CA ALA A 414 -1.41 54.37 20.67
C ALA A 414 -2.70 53.56 20.95
N ILE A 415 -3.86 54.26 20.98
CA ILE A 415 -5.17 53.59 21.20
C ILE A 415 -5.43 52.57 20.13
N PHE A 416 -5.23 52.91 18.84
CA PHE A 416 -5.43 51.98 17.73
C PHE A 416 -4.51 50.76 17.85
N SER A 417 -3.22 50.96 18.13
CA SER A 417 -2.24 49.91 18.28
C SER A 417 -2.55 48.97 19.47
N VAL A 418 -2.93 49.53 20.61
CA VAL A 418 -3.32 48.74 21.78
C VAL A 418 -4.58 47.94 21.53
N LEU A 419 -5.61 48.50 20.91
CA LEU A 419 -6.84 47.79 20.60
C LEU A 419 -6.60 46.68 19.57
N SER A 420 -5.87 46.95 18.48
CA SER A 420 -5.53 45.96 17.48
C SER A 420 -4.66 44.87 18.06
N GLY A 421 -3.66 45.21 18.87
CA GLY A 421 -2.80 44.25 19.53
C GLY A 421 -3.53 43.36 20.55
N SER A 422 -4.42 43.96 21.35
CA SER A 422 -5.25 43.21 22.31
C SER A 422 -6.19 42.22 21.61
N LEU A 423 -6.77 42.62 20.46
CA LEU A 423 -7.63 41.76 19.68
C LEU A 423 -6.84 40.61 19.02
N LEU A 424 -5.61 40.88 18.54
CA LEU A 424 -4.71 39.82 18.06
C LEU A 424 -4.33 38.84 19.17
N LEU A 425 -4.04 39.35 20.38
CA LEU A 425 -3.75 38.46 21.53
C LEU A 425 -4.98 37.63 21.93
N ALA A 426 -6.17 38.22 21.93
CA ALA A 426 -7.42 37.51 22.16
C ALA A 426 -7.65 36.39 21.11
N LEU A 427 -7.39 36.68 19.83
CA LEU A 427 -7.48 35.74 18.75
C LEU A 427 -6.46 34.59 18.90
N ALA A 428 -5.21 34.92 19.22
CA ALA A 428 -4.19 33.92 19.50
C ALA A 428 -4.58 33.03 20.67
N GLY A 429 -5.10 33.60 21.76
CA GLY A 429 -5.61 32.85 22.91
C GLY A 429 -6.81 31.95 22.57
N SER A 430 -7.73 32.44 21.73
CA SER A 430 -8.89 31.64 21.28
C SER A 430 -8.48 30.48 20.37
N LEU A 431 -7.49 30.65 19.51
CA LEU A 431 -6.92 29.56 18.70
C LEU A 431 -6.25 28.49 19.56
N GLN A 432 -5.53 28.90 20.62
CA GLN A 432 -4.97 27.94 21.58
C GLN A 432 -6.05 27.19 22.37
N ALA A 433 -7.09 27.88 22.81
CA ALA A 433 -8.22 27.28 23.49
C ALA A 433 -8.97 26.30 22.55
N LEU A 434 -9.19 26.68 21.30
CA LEU A 434 -9.82 25.84 20.30
C LEU A 434 -8.96 24.59 20.01
N ALA A 435 -7.64 24.75 19.89
CA ALA A 435 -6.70 23.64 19.76
C ALA A 435 -6.74 22.67 20.94
N ALA A 436 -7.06 23.13 22.14
CA ALA A 436 -7.27 22.28 23.30
C ALA A 436 -8.62 21.57 23.27
N LEU A 437 -9.69 22.25 22.82
CA LEU A 437 -11.04 21.70 22.74
C LEU A 437 -11.21 20.69 21.59
N THR A 438 -10.52 20.86 20.47
CA THR A 438 -10.55 19.89 19.35
C THR A 438 -9.94 18.56 19.73
N ALA A 439 -9.26 18.46 20.89
CA ALA A 439 -8.82 17.20 21.45
C ALA A 439 -9.96 16.35 22.01
N ASP A 440 -11.02 16.98 22.51
CA ASP A 440 -12.11 16.30 23.25
C ASP A 440 -13.39 16.10 22.41
N GLN A 441 -13.60 16.90 21.37
CA GLN A 441 -14.81 16.80 20.54
C GLN A 441 -14.44 16.50 19.10
N SER A 442 -14.58 15.25 18.75
CA SER A 442 -14.30 14.69 17.44
C SER A 442 -15.16 15.32 16.33
N MET A 443 -14.59 16.22 15.51
CA MET A 443 -15.00 16.31 14.10
C MET A 443 -14.86 14.94 13.40
N ALA A 444 -14.18 14.05 14.05
CA ALA A 444 -13.85 12.71 13.65
C ALA A 444 -14.78 11.65 14.27
N TYR A 445 -15.97 12.01 14.81
CA TYR A 445 -16.81 11.00 15.47
C TYR A 445 -17.19 9.85 14.53
N GLU A 446 -17.49 10.14 13.28
CA GLU A 446 -17.77 9.11 12.28
C GLU A 446 -16.47 8.38 11.85
N LEU A 447 -15.38 9.12 11.60
CA LEU A 447 -14.06 8.55 11.31
C LEU A 447 -13.44 7.82 12.51
N SER A 448 -13.77 8.24 13.75
CA SER A 448 -13.20 7.62 14.96
C SER A 448 -13.75 6.24 15.27
N GLN A 449 -14.91 5.90 14.72
CA GLN A 449 -15.48 4.55 14.87
C GLN A 449 -14.84 3.55 13.89
N GLU A 450 -14.49 4.01 12.70
CA GLU A 450 -13.96 3.15 11.66
C GLU A 450 -12.42 3.18 11.63
N TYR A 451 -11.83 4.37 11.82
CA TYR A 451 -10.37 4.57 11.76
C TYR A 451 -9.86 5.48 12.88
N PRO A 452 -9.79 4.99 14.13
CA PRO A 452 -9.46 5.83 15.30
C PRO A 452 -8.07 6.46 15.26
N SER A 453 -7.09 5.82 14.63
CA SER A 453 -5.74 6.34 14.47
C SER A 453 -5.67 7.51 13.48
N ILE A 454 -6.41 7.44 12.37
CA ILE A 454 -6.53 8.55 11.40
C ILE A 454 -7.20 9.75 12.07
N ALA A 455 -8.26 9.50 12.82
CA ALA A 455 -8.96 10.55 13.56
C ALA A 455 -8.05 11.25 14.59
N SER A 456 -7.25 10.48 15.35
CA SER A 456 -6.31 11.02 16.33
C SER A 456 -5.19 11.83 15.66
N ALA A 457 -4.60 11.33 14.58
CA ALA A 457 -3.54 12.03 13.86
C ALA A 457 -4.05 13.32 13.18
N THR A 458 -5.25 13.28 12.61
CA THR A 458 -5.89 14.48 12.05
C THR A 458 -6.14 15.53 13.14
N SER A 459 -6.59 15.12 14.31
CA SER A 459 -6.77 16.00 15.47
C SER A 459 -5.44 16.59 15.93
N ASP A 460 -4.39 15.79 15.99
CA ASP A 460 -3.05 16.24 16.38
C ASP A 460 -2.44 17.20 15.35
N LEU A 461 -2.66 16.95 14.05
CA LEU A 461 -2.26 17.87 12.98
C LEU A 461 -2.98 19.21 13.12
N ILE A 462 -4.30 19.23 13.24
CA ILE A 462 -5.09 20.44 13.40
C ILE A 462 -4.62 21.21 14.64
N ARG A 463 -4.41 20.52 15.77
CA ARG A 463 -3.91 21.11 17.01
C ARG A 463 -2.52 21.73 16.83
N SER A 464 -1.62 21.02 16.16
CA SER A 464 -0.26 21.47 15.89
C SER A 464 -0.26 22.73 15.02
N VAL A 465 -1.06 22.74 13.96
CA VAL A 465 -1.24 23.89 13.04
C VAL A 465 -1.82 25.09 13.79
N MET A 466 -2.90 24.91 14.57
CA MET A 466 -3.55 25.99 15.31
C MET A 466 -2.59 26.62 16.35
N ARG A 467 -1.82 25.81 17.07
CA ARG A 467 -0.80 26.28 18.02
C ARG A 467 0.30 27.08 17.31
N SER A 468 0.74 26.61 16.15
CA SER A 468 1.79 27.30 15.39
C SER A 468 1.31 28.65 14.88
N ILE A 469 0.10 28.71 14.31
CA ILE A 469 -0.53 29.99 13.87
C ILE A 469 -0.67 30.93 15.06
N SER A 470 -1.21 30.45 16.18
CA SER A 470 -1.32 31.25 17.40
C SER A 470 0.04 31.76 17.87
N GLY A 471 1.06 30.89 17.89
CA GLY A 471 2.44 31.25 18.24
C GLY A 471 3.04 32.31 17.32
N THR A 472 2.65 32.31 16.05
CA THR A 472 3.10 33.31 15.07
C THR A 472 2.35 34.65 15.21
N ILE A 473 1.05 34.62 15.52
CA ILE A 473 0.23 35.83 15.71
C ILE A 473 0.56 36.54 17.04
N PHE A 474 0.85 35.80 18.09
CA PHE A 474 1.08 36.31 19.43
C PHE A 474 2.15 37.41 19.50
N PRO A 475 3.38 37.27 18.94
CA PRO A 475 4.39 38.34 18.98
C PRO A 475 3.98 39.60 18.25
N TYR A 476 3.18 39.52 17.18
CA TYR A 476 2.63 40.71 16.51
C TYR A 476 1.65 41.45 17.42
N GLY A 477 0.74 40.69 18.07
CA GLY A 477 -0.19 41.30 19.05
C GLY A 477 0.52 41.96 20.21
N LEU A 478 1.50 41.28 20.78
CA LEU A 478 2.32 41.79 21.89
C LEU A 478 3.13 43.03 21.46
N GLY A 479 3.79 42.98 20.30
CA GLY A 479 4.54 44.07 19.75
C GLY A 479 3.69 45.32 19.53
N MET A 480 2.46 45.17 18.99
CA MET A 480 1.51 46.25 18.81
C MET A 480 1.04 46.87 20.14
N CYS A 481 0.76 46.03 21.13
CA CYS A 481 0.38 46.50 22.46
C CYS A 481 1.52 47.29 23.12
N LEU A 482 2.75 46.76 23.14
CA LEU A 482 3.89 47.42 23.76
C LEU A 482 4.25 48.73 23.06
N SER A 483 4.28 48.73 21.73
CA SER A 483 4.53 49.96 20.95
C SER A 483 3.45 51.00 21.18
N GLY A 484 2.18 50.58 21.26
CA GLY A 484 1.08 51.45 21.60
C GLY A 484 1.20 52.08 22.98
N LEU A 485 1.52 51.30 24.00
CA LEU A 485 1.75 51.79 25.36
C LEU A 485 2.92 52.78 25.44
N ALA A 486 4.03 52.47 24.74
CA ALA A 486 5.17 53.38 24.65
C ALA A 486 4.79 54.73 24.00
N LEU A 487 4.07 54.71 22.87
CA LEU A 487 3.59 55.91 22.18
C LEU A 487 2.60 56.71 23.02
N PHE A 488 1.76 56.04 23.81
CA PHE A 488 0.86 56.71 24.76
C PHE A 488 1.62 57.45 25.84
N GLY A 489 2.65 56.83 26.39
CA GLY A 489 3.56 57.42 27.38
C GLY A 489 4.25 58.70 26.82
N ILE A 490 4.87 58.58 25.63
CA ILE A 490 5.54 59.68 24.95
C ILE A 490 4.54 60.84 24.67
N GLY A 491 3.36 60.51 24.12
CA GLY A 491 2.31 61.50 23.86
C GLY A 491 1.78 62.22 25.10
N SER A 492 1.83 61.55 26.26
CA SER A 492 1.43 62.13 27.54
C SER A 492 2.49 63.09 28.11
N ILE A 493 3.76 62.72 28.02
CA ILE A 493 4.88 63.54 28.46
C ILE A 493 4.99 64.83 27.62
N TRP A 494 4.84 64.73 26.31
CA TRP A 494 4.85 65.91 25.42
C TRP A 494 3.64 66.80 25.60
N GLY A 495 2.50 66.27 26.01
CA GLY A 495 1.29 67.03 26.29
C GLY A 495 1.35 67.88 27.59
N THR A 496 2.22 67.46 28.51
CA THR A 496 2.39 68.18 29.81
C THR A 496 3.36 69.32 29.75
N ARG A 497 4.24 69.40 28.73
CA ARG A 497 5.10 70.59 28.53
C ARG A 497 4.24 71.74 27.98
N LYS A 498 3.65 72.51 28.87
CA LYS A 498 3.06 73.78 28.52
C LYS A 498 4.14 74.70 27.88
N PRO A 499 3.89 75.31 26.71
CA PRO A 499 4.80 76.41 26.23
C PRO A 499 4.87 77.46 27.32
N GLY A 500 6.07 77.62 27.86
CA GLY A 500 6.31 78.70 28.83
C GLY A 500 5.74 79.97 28.27
N LYS A 501 4.87 80.67 29.03
CA LYS A 501 4.47 82.05 28.75
C LYS A 501 5.75 82.85 28.58
N SER A 502 6.09 83.21 27.32
CA SER A 502 7.06 84.21 27.10
C SER A 502 6.48 85.53 27.77
N SER A 503 7.04 85.91 28.88
CA SER A 503 6.74 87.19 29.48
C SER A 503 7.22 88.24 28.50
N SER A 504 6.28 88.80 27.76
CA SER A 504 6.51 90.03 27.05
C SER A 504 6.78 91.12 28.11
N ARG A 505 7.99 91.61 28.18
CA ARG A 505 8.28 92.96 28.61
C ARG A 505 8.28 93.85 27.39
#